data_5b1c8d6f6e851e4ec651276115db2dde
#
_entry.id   5b1c8d6f6e851e4ec651276115db2dde
#
_cell.length_a   1.000
_cell.length_b   1.000
_cell.length_c   1.000
_cell.angle_alpha   90.00
_cell.angle_beta   90.00
_cell.angle_gamma   90.00
#
_symmetry.space_group_name_H-M   'P 1'
#
loop_
_entity.id
_entity.type
_entity.pdbx_description
1 polymer ?
#
loop_
_entity_poly.entity_id
_entity_poly.type
_entity_poly.pdbx_seq_one_letter_code
_entity_poly.pdbx_strand_id
1 'polypeptide(L)'
;MAENNNAPKVINKSGTLKMTDETASKKQARDISGRPMDRRGGRRGLRAQREMAPKEFDEVTINIDRVSRTVAGGRRMRFKALVAIGNHKNKVGVGVAKGGDVTSAVQKAASKARKNLIEFNMDEETICHEVETKVTGAHVLMKPAAPGTGIIAGGVVRSIIGLTGVKNLISKSLGSTNKVNIAYAVIEGLRQQTPRSEWETTKNNAGAAKKPAAKKEAR
;
A
#
# COMPACT_ATOMS: atom_id res chain seq x y z
N MET A 1 10.80 -66.67 -29.71
CA MET A 1 11.73 -65.57 -29.51
C MET A 1 11.10 -64.64 -28.51
N ALA A 2 11.65 -64.56 -27.29
CA ALA A 2 11.11 -63.77 -26.19
C ALA A 2 11.94 -62.50 -26.07
N GLU A 3 11.33 -61.35 -26.25
CA GLU A 3 11.98 -60.04 -26.05
C GLU A 3 11.98 -59.67 -24.58
N ASN A 4 13.16 -59.59 -23.99
CA ASN A 4 13.40 -59.08 -22.62
C ASN A 4 13.32 -57.55 -22.61
N ASN A 5 12.25 -56.99 -22.03
CA ASN A 5 12.17 -55.58 -21.68
C ASN A 5 12.75 -55.39 -20.29
N ASN A 6 14.04 -55.06 -20.22
CA ASN A 6 14.75 -54.70 -18.97
C ASN A 6 14.91 -53.17 -18.91
N ALA A 7 13.95 -52.48 -18.30
CA ALA A 7 14.09 -51.05 -17.98
C ALA A 7 14.76 -50.87 -16.62
N PRO A 8 15.69 -49.90 -16.45
CA PRO A 8 16.44 -49.74 -15.21
C PRO A 8 15.56 -49.19 -14.09
N LYS A 9 15.56 -49.93 -12.95
CA LYS A 9 14.89 -49.49 -11.71
C LYS A 9 15.80 -48.47 -11.00
N VAL A 10 15.34 -47.22 -10.87
CA VAL A 10 16.03 -46.20 -10.07
C VAL A 10 15.50 -46.27 -8.62
N ILE A 11 16.38 -46.56 -7.68
CA ILE A 11 16.09 -46.66 -6.25
C ILE A 11 16.58 -45.40 -5.56
N ASN A 12 15.70 -44.70 -4.86
CA ASN A 12 16.07 -43.57 -4.00
C ASN A 12 16.48 -44.05 -2.59
N LYS A 13 17.31 -43.25 -1.90
CA LYS A 13 17.91 -43.53 -0.58
C LYS A 13 16.91 -43.79 0.57
N SER A 14 15.63 -43.75 0.35
CA SER A 14 14.57 -44.08 1.33
C SER A 14 13.86 -45.42 1.11
N GLY A 15 14.32 -46.24 0.18
CA GLY A 15 13.82 -47.61 0.00
C GLY A 15 12.41 -47.80 -0.51
N THR A 16 11.73 -46.75 -1.00
CA THR A 16 10.37 -46.83 -1.51
C THR A 16 10.36 -46.87 -3.03
N LEU A 17 9.81 -47.92 -3.60
CA LEU A 17 9.61 -48.06 -5.06
C LEU A 17 8.57 -47.06 -5.56
N LYS A 18 8.98 -46.11 -6.41
CA LYS A 18 8.04 -45.30 -7.20
C LYS A 18 7.80 -46.02 -8.52
N MET A 19 6.58 -46.48 -8.72
CA MET A 19 6.09 -46.90 -10.02
C MET A 19 5.87 -45.59 -10.86
N THR A 20 6.54 -45.51 -11.99
CA THR A 20 6.27 -44.47 -13.00
C THR A 20 5.08 -44.91 -13.84
N ASP A 21 3.90 -44.40 -13.48
CA ASP A 21 2.71 -44.56 -14.31
C ASP A 21 2.76 -43.56 -15.48
N GLU A 22 3.47 -43.93 -16.53
CA GLU A 22 3.47 -43.22 -17.82
C GLU A 22 2.47 -43.79 -18.83
N THR A 23 1.41 -44.42 -18.39
CA THR A 23 0.30 -44.90 -19.29
C THR A 23 -1.05 -44.76 -18.64
N ALA A 24 -1.36 -43.64 -17.99
CA ALA A 24 -2.75 -43.29 -17.74
C ALA A 24 -3.31 -42.65 -19.01
N SER A 25 -3.81 -43.47 -19.91
CA SER A 25 -4.63 -43.08 -21.06
C SER A 25 -5.65 -42.02 -20.61
N LYS A 26 -5.69 -40.88 -21.29
CA LYS A 26 -6.70 -39.84 -21.19
C LYS A 26 -8.09 -40.42 -21.50
N LYS A 27 -8.73 -41.09 -20.55
CA LYS A 27 -10.15 -41.33 -20.58
C LYS A 27 -10.85 -40.01 -20.33
N GLN A 28 -11.30 -39.35 -21.40
CA GLN A 28 -12.19 -38.21 -21.32
C GLN A 28 -13.47 -38.67 -20.61
N ALA A 29 -13.74 -38.11 -19.43
CA ALA A 29 -14.99 -38.30 -18.75
C ALA A 29 -16.10 -37.66 -19.60
N ARG A 30 -17.03 -38.50 -20.07
CA ARG A 30 -18.24 -38.10 -20.81
C ARG A 30 -19.43 -38.30 -19.89
N ASP A 31 -20.41 -37.41 -19.95
CA ASP A 31 -21.68 -37.59 -19.25
C ASP A 31 -22.49 -38.70 -19.93
N ILE A 32 -23.61 -39.10 -19.29
CA ILE A 32 -24.52 -40.17 -19.76
C ILE A 32 -25.12 -39.81 -21.12
N SER A 33 -25.06 -38.57 -21.60
CA SER A 33 -25.53 -38.11 -22.90
C SER A 33 -24.41 -37.97 -23.97
N GLY A 34 -23.17 -38.35 -23.64
CA GLY A 34 -22.03 -38.38 -24.58
C GLY A 34 -21.43 -37.02 -24.93
N ARG A 35 -21.80 -35.91 -24.22
CA ARG A 35 -21.25 -34.58 -24.44
C ARG A 35 -19.96 -34.37 -23.65
N PRO A 36 -18.94 -33.64 -24.19
CA PRO A 36 -17.75 -33.33 -23.44
C PRO A 36 -18.07 -32.41 -22.27
N MET A 37 -17.68 -32.79 -21.04
CA MET A 37 -17.81 -31.93 -19.87
C MET A 37 -17.01 -30.61 -20.05
N ASP A 38 -17.71 -29.50 -20.04
CA ASP A 38 -17.12 -28.16 -20.16
C ASP A 38 -16.24 -27.82 -18.91
N ARG A 39 -14.93 -27.67 -19.11
CA ARG A 39 -13.93 -27.40 -18.06
C ARG A 39 -14.00 -25.97 -17.52
N ARG A 40 -15.19 -25.40 -17.34
CA ARG A 40 -15.35 -24.03 -16.76
C ARG A 40 -15.05 -23.94 -15.26
N GLY A 41 -14.72 -25.04 -14.57
CA GLY A 41 -14.41 -25.07 -13.14
C GLY A 41 -13.02 -24.54 -12.73
N GLY A 42 -12.04 -24.48 -13.65
CA GLY A 42 -10.65 -24.17 -13.32
C GLY A 42 -10.33 -22.73 -12.90
N ARG A 43 -11.23 -21.77 -13.17
CA ARG A 43 -10.98 -20.35 -12.83
C ARG A 43 -11.37 -19.96 -11.41
N ARG A 44 -12.19 -20.75 -10.71
CA ARG A 44 -12.58 -20.47 -9.31
C ARG A 44 -11.47 -20.82 -8.32
N GLY A 45 -10.69 -21.88 -8.57
CA GLY A 45 -9.58 -22.27 -7.69
C GLY A 45 -8.38 -21.29 -7.67
N LEU A 46 -8.08 -20.67 -8.82
CA LEU A 46 -6.99 -19.69 -8.92
C LEU A 46 -7.31 -18.36 -8.24
N ARG A 47 -8.59 -18.03 -8.02
CA ARG A 47 -8.99 -16.82 -7.33
C ARG A 47 -8.84 -16.94 -5.80
N ALA A 48 -9.12 -18.13 -5.26
CA ALA A 48 -8.98 -18.41 -3.82
C ALA A 48 -7.50 -18.41 -3.36
N GLN A 49 -6.57 -18.88 -4.21
CA GLN A 49 -5.14 -18.86 -3.90
C GLN A 49 -4.50 -17.45 -3.95
N ARG A 50 -5.10 -16.51 -4.70
CA ARG A 50 -4.64 -15.11 -4.72
C ARG A 50 -4.95 -14.35 -3.42
N GLU A 51 -5.89 -14.81 -2.62
CA GLU A 51 -6.26 -14.17 -1.36
C GLU A 51 -5.34 -14.54 -0.18
N MET A 52 -4.49 -15.54 -0.35
CA MET A 52 -3.55 -16.00 0.69
C MET A 52 -2.11 -15.46 0.56
N ALA A 53 -1.82 -14.60 -0.41
CA ALA A 53 -0.54 -13.90 -0.44
C ALA A 53 -0.43 -12.99 0.79
N PRO A 54 0.70 -13.00 1.53
CA PRO A 54 0.88 -12.12 2.68
C PRO A 54 0.64 -10.67 2.23
N LYS A 55 -0.20 -9.96 2.96
CA LYS A 55 -0.46 -8.55 2.67
C LYS A 55 0.79 -7.76 3.00
N GLU A 56 1.44 -7.22 2.01
CA GLU A 56 2.64 -6.37 2.16
C GLU A 56 2.32 -5.03 2.85
N PHE A 57 1.05 -4.66 2.91
CA PHE A 57 0.58 -3.39 3.42
C PHE A 57 -0.58 -3.60 4.38
N ASP A 58 -0.51 -2.94 5.52
CA ASP A 58 -1.62 -2.83 6.45
C ASP A 58 -2.60 -1.75 6.01
N GLU A 59 -3.89 -2.03 6.20
CA GLU A 59 -4.98 -1.15 5.78
C GLU A 59 -5.80 -0.70 7.00
N VAL A 60 -5.94 0.60 7.20
CA VAL A 60 -6.75 1.18 8.25
C VAL A 60 -7.84 2.07 7.65
N THR A 61 -9.09 1.79 7.99
CA THR A 61 -10.23 2.63 7.63
C THR A 61 -10.37 3.77 8.61
N ILE A 62 -10.11 5.00 8.16
CA ILE A 62 -10.16 6.20 8.99
C ILE A 62 -11.60 6.71 9.18
N ASN A 63 -12.38 6.70 8.10
CA ASN A 63 -13.74 7.21 8.14
C ASN A 63 -14.64 6.58 7.09
N ILE A 64 -15.91 6.38 7.45
CA ILE A 64 -16.96 5.93 6.55
C ILE A 64 -18.14 6.90 6.70
N ASP A 65 -18.50 7.57 5.61
CA ASP A 65 -19.62 8.48 5.55
C ASP A 65 -20.73 7.93 4.66
N ARG A 66 -21.97 8.04 5.11
CA ARG A 66 -23.13 7.80 4.26
C ARG A 66 -23.45 9.08 3.47
N VAL A 67 -23.32 9.02 2.16
CA VAL A 67 -23.55 10.14 1.25
C VAL A 67 -24.78 9.90 0.38
N SER A 68 -25.54 10.91 0.06
CA SER A 68 -26.71 10.80 -0.81
C SER A 68 -26.63 11.78 -1.99
N ARG A 69 -27.23 11.36 -3.10
CA ARG A 69 -27.51 12.23 -4.24
C ARG A 69 -29.01 12.30 -4.43
N THR A 70 -29.56 13.50 -4.42
CA THR A 70 -30.99 13.75 -4.70
C THR A 70 -31.25 13.63 -6.20
N VAL A 71 -32.27 12.90 -6.58
CA VAL A 71 -32.76 12.68 -7.94
C VAL A 71 -34.26 12.95 -7.96
N ALA A 72 -34.88 13.06 -9.15
CA ALA A 72 -36.31 13.38 -9.28
C ALA A 72 -37.24 12.43 -8.48
N GLY A 73 -36.93 11.15 -8.37
CA GLY A 73 -37.69 10.14 -7.62
C GLY A 73 -37.24 9.90 -6.18
N GLY A 74 -36.36 10.74 -5.60
CA GLY A 74 -35.88 10.54 -4.23
C GLY A 74 -34.38 10.68 -4.06
N ARG A 75 -33.79 9.94 -3.06
CA ARG A 75 -32.36 10.03 -2.70
C ARG A 75 -31.67 8.70 -2.96
N ARG A 76 -30.62 8.69 -3.78
CA ARG A 76 -29.74 7.52 -3.95
C ARG A 76 -28.58 7.57 -2.95
N MET A 77 -28.57 6.62 -2.04
CA MET A 77 -27.55 6.51 -1.00
C MET A 77 -26.31 5.77 -1.51
N ARG A 78 -25.13 6.20 -1.02
CA ARG A 78 -23.84 5.54 -1.21
C ARG A 78 -23.00 5.69 0.05
N PHE A 79 -21.95 4.87 0.15
CA PHE A 79 -20.95 4.96 1.21
C PHE A 79 -19.65 5.54 0.65
N LYS A 80 -19.09 6.54 1.34
CA LYS A 80 -17.76 7.08 1.06
C LYS A 80 -16.81 6.56 2.14
N ALA A 81 -15.74 5.86 1.74
CA ALA A 81 -14.69 5.40 2.64
C ALA A 81 -13.40 6.20 2.43
N LEU A 82 -12.74 6.57 3.53
CA LEU A 82 -11.39 7.09 3.59
C LEU A 82 -10.50 6.00 4.22
N VAL A 83 -9.52 5.52 3.48
CA VAL A 83 -8.63 4.42 3.88
C VAL A 83 -7.19 4.89 3.78
N ALA A 84 -6.38 4.57 4.77
CA ALA A 84 -4.92 4.69 4.73
C ALA A 84 -4.30 3.30 4.62
N ILE A 85 -3.17 3.22 3.92
CA ILE A 85 -2.39 1.99 3.73
C ILE A 85 -0.93 2.32 4.01
N GLY A 86 -0.21 1.42 4.70
CA GLY A 86 1.22 1.58 4.94
C GLY A 86 1.93 0.26 5.17
N ASN A 87 3.25 0.29 5.10
CA ASN A 87 4.12 -0.88 5.24
C ASN A 87 4.95 -0.85 6.54
N HIS A 88 4.72 0.10 7.43
CA HIS A 88 5.53 0.36 8.64
C HIS A 88 7.04 0.57 8.38
N LYS A 89 7.42 0.95 7.14
CA LYS A 89 8.82 1.14 6.71
C LYS A 89 9.05 2.42 5.92
N ASN A 90 8.22 3.44 6.03
CA ASN A 90 8.29 4.70 5.28
C ASN A 90 7.38 4.84 4.04
N LYS A 91 6.56 3.83 3.72
CA LYS A 91 5.59 3.96 2.62
C LYS A 91 4.19 4.09 3.19
N VAL A 92 3.48 5.11 2.75
CA VAL A 92 2.10 5.36 3.15
C VAL A 92 1.30 5.91 1.98
N GLY A 93 0.03 5.61 1.93
CA GLY A 93 -0.88 6.13 0.92
C GLY A 93 -2.27 6.30 1.46
N VAL A 94 -3.00 7.27 0.92
CA VAL A 94 -4.39 7.53 1.28
C VAL A 94 -5.27 7.47 0.05
N GLY A 95 -6.44 6.85 0.21
CA GLY A 95 -7.44 6.74 -0.83
C GLY A 95 -8.85 7.04 -0.36
N VAL A 96 -9.60 7.71 -1.21
CA VAL A 96 -11.02 7.99 -0.99
C VAL A 96 -11.82 7.41 -2.15
N ALA A 97 -12.85 6.63 -1.83
CA ALA A 97 -13.77 6.10 -2.83
C ALA A 97 -15.20 6.03 -2.33
N LYS A 98 -16.13 5.91 -3.29
CA LYS A 98 -17.55 5.71 -3.04
C LYS A 98 -18.01 4.36 -3.59
N GLY A 99 -18.84 3.65 -2.84
CA GLY A 99 -19.44 2.37 -3.22
C GLY A 99 -20.94 2.35 -2.98
N GLY A 100 -21.61 1.33 -3.53
CA GLY A 100 -23.01 1.04 -3.20
C GLY A 100 -23.15 0.46 -1.80
N ASP A 101 -22.14 -0.32 -1.41
CA ASP A 101 -22.00 -0.98 -0.11
C ASP A 101 -20.69 -0.56 0.56
N VAL A 102 -20.59 -0.72 1.89
CA VAL A 102 -19.42 -0.36 2.70
C VAL A 102 -18.18 -1.16 2.25
N THR A 103 -18.32 -2.48 2.10
CA THR A 103 -17.21 -3.37 1.70
C THR A 103 -16.64 -2.97 0.34
N SER A 104 -17.51 -2.69 -0.64
CA SER A 104 -17.09 -2.25 -1.97
C SER A 104 -16.47 -0.84 -1.96
N ALA A 105 -16.90 0.06 -1.06
CA ALA A 105 -16.30 1.38 -0.90
C ALA A 105 -14.89 1.28 -0.32
N VAL A 106 -14.68 0.46 0.72
CA VAL A 106 -13.37 0.22 1.36
C VAL A 106 -12.39 -0.41 0.36
N GLN A 107 -12.77 -1.47 -0.34
CA GLN A 107 -11.92 -2.12 -1.36
C GLN A 107 -11.49 -1.16 -2.47
N LYS A 108 -12.40 -0.31 -2.95
CA LYS A 108 -12.08 0.72 -3.95
C LYS A 108 -11.15 1.80 -3.40
N ALA A 109 -11.36 2.20 -2.13
CA ALA A 109 -10.50 3.18 -1.46
C ALA A 109 -9.09 2.61 -1.25
N ALA A 110 -8.97 1.36 -0.79
CA ALA A 110 -7.71 0.65 -0.65
C ALA A 110 -6.96 0.54 -1.99
N SER A 111 -7.65 0.16 -3.07
CA SER A 111 -7.06 0.12 -4.41
C SER A 111 -6.55 1.48 -4.90
N LYS A 112 -7.22 2.59 -4.52
CA LYS A 112 -6.75 3.95 -4.80
C LYS A 112 -5.55 4.32 -3.93
N ALA A 113 -5.57 3.98 -2.64
CA ALA A 113 -4.46 4.26 -1.73
C ALA A 113 -3.17 3.57 -2.19
N ARG A 114 -3.25 2.31 -2.67
CA ARG A 114 -2.11 1.58 -3.26
C ARG A 114 -1.52 2.25 -4.49
N LYS A 115 -2.32 2.99 -5.27
CA LYS A 115 -1.83 3.75 -6.42
C LYS A 115 -1.18 5.07 -6.02
N ASN A 116 -1.55 5.60 -4.85
CA ASN A 116 -1.09 6.88 -4.33
C ASN A 116 -0.12 6.69 -3.15
N LEU A 117 0.68 5.63 -3.18
CA LEU A 117 1.74 5.42 -2.21
C LEU A 117 2.83 6.47 -2.41
N ILE A 118 3.28 7.04 -1.30
CA ILE A 118 4.46 7.91 -1.24
C ILE A 118 5.52 7.25 -0.36
N GLU A 119 6.76 7.51 -0.68
CA GLU A 119 7.92 7.24 0.17
C GLU A 119 8.37 8.56 0.77
N PHE A 120 8.73 8.55 2.04
CA PHE A 120 9.23 9.72 2.74
C PHE A 120 10.44 9.35 3.60
N ASN A 121 11.24 10.37 3.95
CA ASN A 121 12.42 10.17 4.75
C ASN A 121 12.08 10.21 6.23
N MET A 122 12.64 9.28 7.01
CA MET A 122 12.57 9.21 8.46
C MET A 122 13.97 9.36 9.05
N ASP A 123 14.05 9.93 10.24
CA ASP A 123 15.27 9.98 11.05
C ASP A 123 15.06 9.06 12.26
N GLU A 124 15.64 7.83 12.20
CA GLU A 124 15.44 6.76 13.19
C GLU A 124 13.95 6.43 13.43
N GLU A 125 13.34 6.93 14.50
CA GLU A 125 11.97 6.66 14.92
C GLU A 125 11.04 7.88 14.81
N THR A 126 11.51 8.99 14.23
CA THR A 126 10.78 10.24 14.11
C THR A 126 10.88 10.84 12.70
N ILE A 127 10.25 11.99 12.48
CA ILE A 127 10.37 12.76 11.23
C ILE A 127 11.65 13.62 11.25
N CYS A 128 12.20 13.90 10.07
CA CYS A 128 13.48 14.62 9.95
C CYS A 128 13.42 16.05 10.48
N HIS A 129 12.36 16.80 10.18
CA HIS A 129 12.20 18.20 10.60
C HIS A 129 10.73 18.57 10.83
N GLU A 130 10.53 19.71 11.46
CA GLU A 130 9.19 20.30 11.61
C GLU A 130 8.62 20.68 10.23
N VAL A 131 7.36 20.32 10.00
CA VAL A 131 6.63 20.66 8.78
C VAL A 131 5.24 21.17 9.10
N GLU A 132 4.89 22.24 8.43
CA GLU A 132 3.59 22.86 8.48
C GLU A 132 2.97 22.86 7.09
N THR A 133 1.86 22.14 6.92
CA THR A 133 1.22 21.97 5.61
C THR A 133 -0.24 22.37 5.65
N LYS A 134 -0.65 23.04 4.56
CA LYS A 134 -2.02 23.47 4.36
C LYS A 134 -2.58 22.88 3.07
N VAL A 135 -3.65 22.11 3.18
CA VAL A 135 -4.37 21.59 2.02
C VAL A 135 -5.83 22.05 2.12
N THR A 136 -6.23 22.91 1.18
CA THR A 136 -7.52 23.58 1.21
C THR A 136 -7.75 24.30 2.54
N GLY A 137 -8.70 23.88 3.36
CA GLY A 137 -8.97 24.46 4.67
C GLY A 137 -8.34 23.73 5.85
N ALA A 138 -7.71 22.57 5.63
CA ALA A 138 -7.01 21.83 6.69
C ALA A 138 -5.54 22.29 6.76
N HIS A 139 -5.10 22.52 7.98
CA HIS A 139 -3.74 22.96 8.31
C HIS A 139 -3.20 21.98 9.37
N VAL A 140 -2.07 21.35 9.10
CA VAL A 140 -1.46 20.36 9.98
C VAL A 140 -0.03 20.73 10.25
N LEU A 141 0.29 20.82 11.54
CA LEU A 141 1.63 20.99 12.07
C LEU A 141 2.14 19.64 12.56
N MET A 142 3.33 19.23 12.13
CA MET A 142 4.02 18.03 12.58
C MET A 142 5.41 18.37 13.06
N LYS A 143 5.78 17.93 14.27
CA LYS A 143 7.09 18.16 14.90
C LYS A 143 7.73 16.84 15.29
N PRO A 144 9.06 16.70 15.12
CA PRO A 144 9.78 15.57 15.67
C PRO A 144 9.68 15.57 17.21
N ALA A 145 9.71 14.38 17.81
CA ALA A 145 9.63 14.21 19.25
C ALA A 145 10.77 13.33 19.77
N ALA A 146 11.12 13.51 21.04
CA ALA A 146 12.12 12.70 21.71
C ALA A 146 11.69 11.22 21.81
N PRO A 147 12.65 10.28 21.83
CA PRO A 147 12.35 8.87 22.03
C PRO A 147 11.52 8.63 23.28
N GLY A 148 10.49 7.78 23.16
CA GLY A 148 9.57 7.47 24.28
C GLY A 148 8.35 8.39 24.40
N THR A 149 8.26 9.49 23.63
CA THR A 149 7.08 10.38 23.63
C THR A 149 5.84 9.70 23.03
N GLY A 150 6.05 8.81 22.05
CA GLY A 150 4.96 8.18 21.31
C GLY A 150 4.30 9.13 20.29
N ILE A 151 3.18 8.71 19.73
CA ILE A 151 2.43 9.51 18.73
C ILE A 151 1.39 10.36 19.44
N ILE A 152 1.65 11.65 19.59
CA ILE A 152 0.70 12.63 20.13
C ILE A 152 0.06 13.39 18.97
N ALA A 153 -1.09 12.93 18.51
CA ALA A 153 -1.74 13.44 17.31
C ALA A 153 -3.26 13.28 17.33
N GLY A 154 -3.94 14.03 16.49
CA GLY A 154 -5.38 13.83 16.24
C GLY A 154 -5.66 12.47 15.59
N GLY A 155 -6.87 11.92 15.76
CA GLY A 155 -7.20 10.54 15.34
C GLY A 155 -6.82 10.22 13.89
N VAL A 156 -7.08 11.11 12.93
CA VAL A 156 -6.73 10.92 11.51
C VAL A 156 -5.21 10.85 11.32
N VAL A 157 -4.49 11.79 11.92
CA VAL A 157 -3.02 11.86 11.82
C VAL A 157 -2.40 10.64 12.49
N ARG A 158 -2.86 10.27 13.70
CA ARG A 158 -2.39 9.09 14.44
C ARG A 158 -2.55 7.81 13.63
N SER A 159 -3.72 7.61 12.99
CA SER A 159 -3.98 6.41 12.17
C SER A 159 -3.05 6.33 10.94
N ILE A 160 -2.73 7.47 10.33
CA ILE A 160 -1.82 7.51 9.17
C ILE A 160 -0.37 7.26 9.61
N ILE A 161 0.09 7.99 10.64
CA ILE A 161 1.47 7.88 11.15
C ILE A 161 1.73 6.48 11.74
N GLY A 162 0.74 5.86 12.41
CA GLY A 162 0.87 4.48 12.89
C GLY A 162 1.16 3.45 11.80
N LEU A 163 0.80 3.73 10.55
CA LEU A 163 1.09 2.89 9.38
C LEU A 163 2.45 3.17 8.73
N THR A 164 3.12 4.27 9.10
CA THR A 164 4.41 4.66 8.51
C THR A 164 5.61 4.03 9.19
N GLY A 165 5.48 3.58 10.44
CA GLY A 165 6.59 3.09 11.26
C GLY A 165 7.24 4.16 12.15
N VAL A 166 6.81 5.42 12.04
CA VAL A 166 7.21 6.51 12.97
C VAL A 166 6.62 6.22 14.33
N LYS A 167 7.45 6.24 15.39
CA LYS A 167 7.04 5.97 16.78
C LYS A 167 6.85 7.23 17.59
N ASN A 168 7.63 8.27 17.33
CA ASN A 168 7.68 9.49 18.14
C ASN A 168 7.36 10.72 17.28
N LEU A 169 6.19 11.35 17.54
CA LEU A 169 5.73 12.50 16.78
C LEU A 169 4.72 13.32 17.58
N ILE A 170 4.84 14.63 17.51
CA ILE A 170 3.85 15.58 18.02
C ILE A 170 3.19 16.27 16.83
N SER A 171 1.87 16.28 16.79
CA SER A 171 1.11 16.91 15.72
C SER A 171 -0.11 17.64 16.23
N LYS A 172 -0.40 18.77 15.58
CA LYS A 172 -1.61 19.54 15.82
C LYS A 172 -2.32 19.83 14.50
N SER A 173 -3.60 19.48 14.42
CA SER A 173 -4.47 19.92 13.33
C SER A 173 -5.05 21.28 13.67
N LEU A 174 -4.81 22.25 12.81
CA LEU A 174 -5.26 23.63 12.87
C LEU A 174 -6.24 23.87 11.71
N GLY A 175 -7.27 24.71 11.87
CA GLY A 175 -8.23 24.97 10.79
C GLY A 175 -9.33 23.90 10.67
N SER A 176 -9.61 23.45 9.46
CA SER A 176 -10.77 22.58 9.19
C SER A 176 -10.65 21.19 9.79
N THR A 177 -11.73 20.67 10.36
CA THR A 177 -11.85 19.31 10.92
C THR A 177 -12.21 18.26 9.86
N ASN A 178 -12.25 18.60 8.56
CA ASN A 178 -12.56 17.66 7.50
C ASN A 178 -11.47 16.58 7.39
N LYS A 179 -11.83 15.36 7.78
CA LYS A 179 -10.92 14.20 7.85
C LYS A 179 -10.18 13.92 6.54
N VAL A 180 -10.85 14.12 5.40
CA VAL A 180 -10.24 13.91 4.07
C VAL A 180 -9.14 14.92 3.80
N ASN A 181 -9.38 16.21 4.08
CA ASN A 181 -8.41 17.26 3.87
C ASN A 181 -7.22 17.13 4.82
N ILE A 182 -7.47 16.78 6.09
CA ILE A 182 -6.41 16.47 7.06
C ILE A 182 -5.53 15.32 6.57
N ALA A 183 -6.13 14.23 6.05
CA ALA A 183 -5.37 13.10 5.53
C ALA A 183 -4.47 13.50 4.36
N TYR A 184 -4.95 14.31 3.43
CA TYR A 184 -4.12 14.83 2.33
C TYR A 184 -3.03 15.81 2.82
N ALA A 185 -3.32 16.65 3.82
CA ALA A 185 -2.32 17.54 4.40
C ALA A 185 -1.17 16.76 5.06
N VAL A 186 -1.49 15.66 5.77
CA VAL A 186 -0.46 14.77 6.34
C VAL A 186 0.41 14.14 5.26
N ILE A 187 -0.20 13.62 4.18
CA ILE A 187 0.54 13.02 3.05
C ILE A 187 1.48 14.05 2.41
N GLU A 188 1.01 15.27 2.19
CA GLU A 188 1.83 16.34 1.60
C GLU A 188 2.96 16.76 2.55
N GLY A 189 2.70 16.82 3.87
CA GLY A 189 3.73 17.10 4.85
C GLY A 189 4.80 16.01 4.96
N LEU A 190 4.43 14.75 4.83
CA LEU A 190 5.38 13.65 4.77
C LEU A 190 6.22 13.70 3.48
N ARG A 191 5.62 14.13 2.37
CA ARG A 191 6.33 14.28 1.09
C ARG A 191 7.41 15.38 1.12
N GLN A 192 7.22 16.40 1.93
CA GLN A 192 8.16 17.52 2.08
C GLN A 192 9.35 17.19 3.00
N GLN A 193 9.40 16.00 3.61
CA GLN A 193 10.49 15.60 4.49
C GLN A 193 11.80 15.43 3.70
N THR A 194 12.78 16.28 4.00
CA THR A 194 14.13 16.18 3.47
C THR A 194 15.06 15.49 4.47
N PRO A 195 15.91 14.54 4.02
CA PRO A 195 16.83 13.86 4.91
C PRO A 195 17.87 14.86 5.47
N ARG A 196 18.34 14.59 6.68
CA ARG A 196 19.29 15.46 7.40
C ARG A 196 20.60 15.72 6.62
N SER A 197 20.99 14.79 5.74
CA SER A 197 22.16 14.92 4.86
C SER A 197 22.03 16.02 3.81
N GLU A 198 20.82 16.38 3.43
CA GLU A 198 20.53 17.38 2.40
C GLU A 198 20.22 18.76 2.96
N TRP A 199 20.25 18.91 4.29
CA TRP A 199 19.99 20.21 4.90
C TRP A 199 21.07 21.23 4.52
N GLU A 200 20.64 22.40 4.08
CA GLU A 200 21.52 23.53 3.84
C GLU A 200 22.03 24.11 5.18
N THR A 201 23.14 23.58 5.63
CA THR A 201 23.83 24.13 6.83
C THR A 201 24.84 25.20 6.41
N THR A 202 25.15 26.13 7.30
CA THR A 202 26.16 27.19 7.08
C THR A 202 27.51 26.62 6.64
N LYS A 203 27.83 25.37 7.05
CA LYS A 203 29.06 24.67 6.64
C LYS A 203 29.03 24.24 5.17
N ASN A 204 27.88 23.87 4.64
CA ASN A 204 27.73 23.47 3.25
C ASN A 204 27.75 24.66 2.30
N ASN A 205 27.23 25.83 2.73
CA ASN A 205 27.24 27.05 1.96
C ASN A 205 28.64 27.66 1.88
N ALA A 206 29.49 27.49 2.89
CA ALA A 206 30.89 27.97 2.86
C ALA A 206 31.73 27.28 1.75
N GLY A 207 31.37 26.05 1.36
CA GLY A 207 31.99 25.33 0.22
C GLY A 207 31.50 25.79 -1.15
N ALA A 208 30.25 26.23 -1.26
CA ALA A 208 29.63 26.67 -2.52
C ALA A 208 30.08 28.09 -2.94
N ALA A 209 30.39 28.96 -1.96
CA ALA A 209 30.84 30.32 -2.22
C ALA A 209 32.26 30.40 -2.83
N LYS A 210 33.01 29.31 -2.91
CA LYS A 210 34.39 29.27 -3.41
C LYS A 210 34.58 28.79 -4.85
N LYS A 211 33.52 28.60 -5.63
CA LYS A 211 33.68 28.37 -7.07
C LYS A 211 33.78 29.72 -7.79
N PRO A 212 34.97 30.13 -8.28
CA PRO A 212 35.07 31.34 -9.08
C PRO A 212 34.31 31.17 -10.37
N ALA A 213 33.47 32.13 -10.72
CA ALA A 213 32.77 32.18 -11.99
C ALA A 213 33.83 32.11 -13.12
N ALA A 214 33.77 31.02 -13.89
CA ALA A 214 34.57 30.88 -15.09
C ALA A 214 34.19 32.01 -16.06
N LYS A 215 35.14 32.98 -16.26
CA LYS A 215 35.07 34.02 -17.28
C LYS A 215 34.81 33.32 -18.62
N LYS A 216 33.65 33.55 -19.20
CA LYS A 216 33.46 33.35 -20.64
C LYS A 216 34.22 34.42 -21.35
N GLU A 217 35.42 34.11 -21.85
CA GLU A 217 36.09 34.93 -22.85
C GLU A 217 35.29 34.83 -24.14
N ALA A 218 34.82 35.99 -24.59
CA ALA A 218 34.25 36.21 -25.91
C ALA A 218 35.35 36.09 -26.97
N ARG A 219 35.05 35.30 -28.00
CA ARG A 219 35.71 35.38 -29.29
C ARG A 219 34.67 35.20 -30.37
#